data_643fd6cd8b7dfc74ff8b6f4019e09e8d
#
_entry.id   643fd6cd8b7dfc74ff8b6f4019e09e8d
#
_cell.length_a   1.000
_cell.length_b   1.000
_cell.length_c   1.000
_cell.angle_alpha   90.00
_cell.angle_beta   90.00
_cell.angle_gamma   90.00
#
_symmetry.space_group_name_H-M   'P 1'
#
loop_
_entity.id
_entity.type
_entity.pdbx_description
1 polymer ?
#
loop_
_entity_poly.entity_id
_entity_poly.type
_entity_poly.pdbx_seq_one_letter_code
_entity_poly.pdbx_strand_id
1 'polypeptide(L)'
;MDIRENTMESLSKALGTSFETSKAYNLVYSALDYRSLRQDLIASNMANVDTPFYRPRDVHFEDMLAEKASQIFDNKSRAETLRLTQALPQHLPSGLADPLTGSLFFRDGHLARNDGNSVDLDVETSEMGKNSVMYQALTSALKKHKGIFAYALESSKNL
;
A
#
# COMPACT_ATOMS: atom_id res chain seq x y z
N MET A 1 -6.73 -34.36 -32.22
CA MET A 1 -6.47 -33.19 -31.33
C MET A 1 -7.57 -33.19 -30.28
N ASP A 2 -7.21 -33.54 -29.07
CA ASP A 2 -8.14 -34.04 -28.04
C ASP A 2 -8.89 -32.91 -27.39
N ILE A 3 -10.23 -32.96 -27.39
CA ILE A 3 -11.13 -31.96 -26.77
C ILE A 3 -10.82 -31.83 -25.28
N ARG A 4 -10.27 -32.89 -24.66
CA ARG A 4 -9.89 -32.89 -23.23
C ARG A 4 -8.66 -32.05 -22.92
N GLU A 5 -7.66 -32.03 -23.81
CA GLU A 5 -6.47 -31.17 -23.66
C GLU A 5 -6.83 -29.70 -23.75
N ASN A 6 -7.69 -29.32 -24.70
CA ASN A 6 -8.12 -27.94 -24.90
C ASN A 6 -8.98 -27.42 -23.71
N THR A 7 -9.78 -28.27 -23.08
CA THR A 7 -10.55 -27.91 -21.88
C THR A 7 -9.66 -27.75 -20.64
N MET A 8 -8.64 -28.58 -20.49
CA MET A 8 -7.70 -28.47 -19.36
C MET A 8 -6.82 -27.23 -19.47
N GLU A 9 -6.39 -26.90 -20.69
CA GLU A 9 -5.61 -25.68 -20.94
C GLU A 9 -6.44 -24.40 -20.71
N SER A 10 -7.71 -24.39 -21.14
CA SER A 10 -8.62 -23.28 -20.89
C SER A 10 -8.94 -23.11 -19.41
N LEU A 11 -9.12 -24.19 -18.65
CA LEU A 11 -9.32 -24.17 -17.22
C LEU A 11 -8.08 -23.67 -16.44
N SER A 12 -6.90 -24.14 -16.84
CA SER A 12 -5.65 -23.69 -16.21
C SER A 12 -5.41 -22.21 -16.44
N LYS A 13 -5.73 -21.70 -17.62
CA LYS A 13 -5.65 -20.29 -17.97
C LYS A 13 -6.68 -19.45 -17.19
N ALA A 14 -7.91 -19.93 -17.06
CA ALA A 14 -8.96 -19.27 -16.29
C ALA A 14 -8.63 -19.23 -14.78
N LEU A 15 -8.08 -20.29 -14.23
CA LEU A 15 -7.60 -20.33 -12.83
C LEU A 15 -6.41 -19.41 -12.62
N GLY A 16 -5.47 -19.35 -13.58
CA GLY A 16 -4.35 -18.41 -13.54
C GLY A 16 -4.80 -16.94 -13.52
N THR A 17 -5.74 -16.57 -14.39
CA THR A 17 -6.30 -15.20 -14.43
C THR A 17 -7.07 -14.84 -13.18
N SER A 18 -7.81 -15.78 -12.58
CA SER A 18 -8.51 -15.58 -11.31
C SER A 18 -7.55 -15.32 -10.15
N PHE A 19 -6.45 -16.05 -10.09
CA PHE A 19 -5.42 -15.90 -9.06
C PHE A 19 -4.67 -14.57 -9.21
N GLU A 20 -4.33 -14.17 -10.42
CA GLU A 20 -3.72 -12.87 -10.73
C GLU A 20 -4.64 -11.71 -10.37
N THR A 21 -5.93 -11.82 -10.65
CA THR A 21 -6.93 -10.82 -10.26
C THR A 21 -7.01 -10.69 -8.74
N SER A 22 -6.96 -11.79 -7.99
CA SER A 22 -6.94 -11.77 -6.52
C SER A 22 -5.70 -11.06 -5.97
N LYS A 23 -4.53 -11.30 -6.55
CA LYS A 23 -3.27 -10.61 -6.19
C LYS A 23 -3.36 -9.10 -6.45
N ALA A 24 -3.92 -8.70 -7.59
CA ALA A 24 -4.11 -7.30 -7.93
C ALA A 24 -5.02 -6.58 -6.91
N TYR A 25 -6.10 -7.22 -6.46
CA TYR A 25 -6.94 -6.68 -5.40
C TYR A 25 -6.17 -6.47 -4.09
N ASN A 26 -5.36 -7.45 -3.67
CA ASN A 26 -4.56 -7.32 -2.47
C ASN A 26 -3.60 -6.13 -2.54
N LEU A 27 -3.00 -5.90 -3.71
CA LEU A 27 -2.14 -4.74 -3.92
C LEU A 27 -2.92 -3.41 -3.86
N VAL A 28 -4.11 -3.35 -4.45
CA VAL A 28 -4.96 -2.15 -4.40
C VAL A 28 -5.41 -1.84 -2.98
N TYR A 29 -5.79 -2.84 -2.19
CA TYR A 29 -6.14 -2.64 -0.79
C TYR A 29 -4.94 -2.13 0.02
N SER A 30 -3.75 -2.73 -0.17
CA SER A 30 -2.53 -2.23 0.47
C SER A 30 -2.22 -0.78 0.06
N ALA A 31 -2.44 -0.41 -1.20
CA ALA A 31 -2.26 0.96 -1.66
C ALA A 31 -3.25 1.94 -1.00
N LEU A 32 -4.50 1.51 -0.78
CA LEU A 32 -5.50 2.32 -0.07
C LEU A 32 -5.12 2.50 1.40
N ASP A 33 -4.65 1.44 2.08
CA ASP A 33 -4.20 1.50 3.47
C ASP A 33 -3.01 2.44 3.62
N TYR A 34 -2.03 2.38 2.70
CA TYR A 34 -0.87 3.27 2.73
C TYR A 34 -1.25 4.74 2.44
N ARG A 35 -2.23 4.98 1.56
CA ARG A 35 -2.76 6.33 1.33
C ARG A 35 -3.52 6.86 2.54
N SER A 36 -4.24 6.00 3.26
CA SER A 36 -4.91 6.36 4.52
C SER A 36 -3.88 6.73 5.59
N LEU A 37 -2.85 5.91 5.79
CA LEU A 37 -1.76 6.20 6.71
C LEU A 37 -1.09 7.54 6.39
N ARG A 38 -0.81 7.81 5.11
CA ARG A 38 -0.22 9.08 4.70
C ARG A 38 -1.15 10.27 5.01
N GLN A 39 -2.46 10.09 4.84
CA GLN A 39 -3.45 11.10 5.19
C GLN A 39 -3.40 11.44 6.69
N ASP A 40 -3.30 10.43 7.54
CA ASP A 40 -3.22 10.61 8.99
C ASP A 40 -1.93 11.33 9.40
N LEU A 41 -0.80 11.03 8.75
CA LEU A 41 0.47 11.72 8.99
C LEU A 41 0.38 13.20 8.58
N ILE A 42 -0.16 13.50 7.40
CA ILE A 42 -0.35 14.89 6.95
C ILE A 42 -1.28 15.64 7.92
N ALA A 43 -2.39 15.03 8.32
CA ALA A 43 -3.30 15.63 9.30
C ALA A 43 -2.60 15.89 10.65
N SER A 44 -1.76 14.96 11.10
CA SER A 44 -0.95 15.12 12.31
C SER A 44 0.07 16.27 12.17
N ASN A 45 0.73 16.38 10.99
CA ASN A 45 1.65 17.49 10.72
C ASN A 45 0.93 18.84 10.78
N MET A 46 -0.24 18.93 10.14
CA MET A 46 -1.06 20.15 10.15
C MET A 46 -1.52 20.52 11.58
N ALA A 47 -1.94 19.53 12.36
CA ALA A 47 -2.37 19.75 13.75
C ALA A 47 -1.23 20.26 14.66
N ASN A 48 0.01 19.98 14.30
CA ASN A 48 1.20 20.38 15.06
C ASN A 48 1.94 21.58 14.45
N VAL A 49 1.31 22.36 13.57
CA VAL A 49 1.92 23.51 12.90
C VAL A 49 2.43 24.58 13.88
N ASP A 50 1.83 24.69 15.06
CA ASP A 50 2.22 25.65 16.11
C ASP A 50 2.94 24.98 17.30
N THR A 51 3.30 23.70 17.18
CA THR A 51 4.03 22.99 18.23
C THR A 51 5.53 23.26 18.09
N PRO A 52 6.20 23.86 19.10
CA PRO A 52 7.64 24.13 19.02
C PRO A 52 8.45 22.85 18.77
N PHE A 53 9.50 22.95 17.95
CA PHE A 53 10.42 21.86 17.59
C PHE A 53 9.78 20.67 16.90
N TYR A 54 8.54 20.76 16.45
CA TYR A 54 7.90 19.68 15.71
C TYR A 54 8.51 19.51 14.32
N ARG A 55 8.75 18.25 13.93
CA ARG A 55 9.26 17.89 12.61
C ARG A 55 8.21 17.04 11.88
N PRO A 56 7.79 17.43 10.65
CA PRO A 56 6.78 16.70 9.89
C PRO A 56 7.28 15.31 9.52
N ARG A 57 6.38 14.34 9.59
CA ARG A 57 6.62 12.95 9.21
C ARG A 57 5.87 12.59 7.95
N ASP A 58 6.47 11.75 7.13
CA ASP A 58 5.84 11.20 5.93
C ASP A 58 6.29 9.75 5.71
N VAL A 59 5.72 9.09 4.71
CA VAL A 59 6.05 7.72 4.30
C VAL A 59 6.48 7.69 2.83
N HIS A 60 7.45 6.84 2.51
CA HIS A 60 7.83 6.54 1.12
C HIS A 60 6.79 5.58 0.52
N PHE A 61 5.67 6.15 0.04
CA PHE A 61 4.55 5.38 -0.49
C PHE A 61 4.96 4.45 -1.62
N GLU A 62 5.77 4.94 -2.55
CA GLU A 62 6.23 4.19 -3.73
C GLU A 62 7.07 2.98 -3.33
N ASP A 63 7.97 3.12 -2.37
CA ASP A 63 8.82 2.04 -1.88
C ASP A 63 8.01 0.98 -1.14
N MET A 64 7.07 1.42 -0.28
CA MET A 64 6.15 0.52 0.42
C MET A 64 5.30 -0.30 -0.56
N LEU A 65 4.79 0.36 -1.60
CA LEU A 65 3.97 -0.31 -2.60
C LEU A 65 4.79 -1.25 -3.48
N ALA A 66 6.02 -0.86 -3.85
CA ALA A 66 6.94 -1.70 -4.61
C ALA A 66 7.33 -2.96 -3.83
N GLU A 67 7.66 -2.81 -2.54
CA GLU A 67 7.95 -3.95 -1.65
C GLU A 67 6.73 -4.88 -1.55
N LYS A 68 5.54 -4.33 -1.38
CA LYS A 68 4.31 -5.12 -1.32
C LYS A 68 4.01 -5.83 -2.63
N ALA A 69 4.24 -5.17 -3.75
CA ALA A 69 4.10 -5.77 -5.07
C ALA A 69 5.06 -6.96 -5.25
N SER A 70 6.33 -6.79 -4.86
CA SER A 70 7.31 -7.89 -4.93
C SER A 70 6.91 -9.08 -4.03
N GLN A 71 6.37 -8.82 -2.84
CA GLN A 71 5.86 -9.88 -1.94
C GLN A 71 4.67 -10.64 -2.53
N ILE A 72 3.82 -9.97 -3.30
CA ILE A 72 2.60 -10.56 -3.88
C ILE A 72 2.88 -11.27 -5.19
N PHE A 73 3.70 -10.68 -6.08
CA PHE A 73 3.92 -11.15 -7.44
C PHE A 73 5.19 -11.98 -7.61
N ASP A 74 6.27 -11.61 -6.93
CA ASP A 74 7.46 -12.43 -6.91
C ASP A 74 7.22 -13.60 -5.96
N ASN A 75 7.09 -14.79 -6.53
CA ASN A 75 6.98 -16.05 -5.78
C ASN A 75 8.32 -16.43 -5.09
N LYS A 76 9.21 -15.48 -4.91
CA LYS A 76 10.30 -15.61 -3.98
C LYS A 76 9.68 -15.76 -2.62
N SER A 77 9.48 -17.04 -2.24
CA SER A 77 9.33 -17.43 -0.85
C SER A 77 10.19 -16.44 -0.08
N ARG A 78 9.60 -15.81 0.94
CA ARG A 78 10.25 -14.96 1.93
C ARG A 78 11.61 -15.58 2.23
N ALA A 79 12.52 -15.36 1.27
CA ALA A 79 13.82 -15.95 1.22
C ALA A 79 14.50 -15.37 2.42
N GLU A 80 14.66 -16.23 3.44
CA GLU A 80 15.70 -16.12 4.45
C GLU A 80 16.15 -14.68 4.69
N THR A 81 15.22 -13.85 5.18
CA THR A 81 15.68 -12.78 6.05
C THR A 81 16.47 -13.50 7.11
N LEU A 82 17.78 -13.30 7.11
CA LEU A 82 18.67 -13.78 8.16
C LEU A 82 18.05 -13.40 9.49
N ARG A 83 17.30 -14.33 10.08
CA ARG A 83 16.72 -14.14 11.40
C ARG A 83 17.88 -14.16 12.37
N LEU A 84 18.11 -13.03 13.01
CA LEU A 84 18.98 -12.97 14.15
C LEU A 84 18.53 -14.05 15.13
N THR A 85 19.44 -14.98 15.46
CA THR A 85 19.14 -16.05 16.41
C THR A 85 18.88 -15.42 17.77
N GLN A 86 17.67 -15.58 18.25
CA GLN A 86 17.28 -15.09 19.56
C GLN A 86 17.84 -16.05 20.63
N ALA A 87 18.86 -15.60 21.37
CA ALA A 87 19.51 -16.41 22.39
C ALA A 87 18.66 -16.59 23.66
N LEU A 88 17.72 -15.65 23.94
CA LEU A 88 16.81 -15.71 25.08
C LEU A 88 15.43 -15.18 24.67
N PRO A 89 14.32 -15.76 25.22
CA PRO A 89 12.95 -15.33 24.92
C PRO A 89 12.63 -13.86 25.28
N GLN A 90 13.44 -13.26 26.14
CA GLN A 90 13.32 -11.88 26.59
C GLN A 90 13.96 -10.86 25.65
N HIS A 91 14.74 -11.33 24.66
CA HIS A 91 15.29 -10.46 23.64
C HIS A 91 14.20 -10.06 22.65
N LEU A 92 14.28 -8.83 22.14
CA LEU A 92 13.36 -8.36 21.09
C LEU A 92 13.26 -9.39 19.96
N PRO A 93 12.04 -9.79 19.56
CA PRO A 93 11.87 -10.75 18.48
C PRO A 93 12.54 -10.20 17.22
N SER A 94 13.54 -10.94 16.73
CA SER A 94 14.18 -10.62 15.48
C SER A 94 13.19 -10.85 14.34
N GLY A 95 12.67 -9.80 13.76
CA GLY A 95 11.96 -9.92 12.50
C GLY A 95 10.52 -9.45 12.43
N LEU A 96 10.08 -8.65 13.41
CA LEU A 96 8.88 -7.84 13.26
C LEU A 96 9.25 -6.36 13.33
N ALA A 97 10.17 -5.92 12.47
CA ALA A 97 10.05 -4.56 12.01
C ALA A 97 8.71 -4.53 11.27
N ASP A 98 7.73 -3.91 11.87
CA ASP A 98 6.50 -3.57 11.18
C ASP A 98 6.94 -2.87 9.88
N PRO A 99 6.58 -3.39 8.69
CA PRO A 99 7.00 -2.76 7.43
C PRO A 99 6.60 -1.28 7.37
N LEU A 100 5.63 -0.87 8.17
CA LEU A 100 5.22 0.51 8.35
C LEU A 100 6.27 1.35 9.10
N THR A 101 7.00 0.77 10.05
CA THR A 101 7.95 1.52 10.90
C THR A 101 9.23 1.87 10.14
N GLY A 102 9.66 1.04 9.19
CA GLY A 102 10.87 1.26 8.38
C GLY A 102 10.71 2.31 7.27
N SER A 103 9.48 2.65 6.91
CA SER A 103 9.19 3.60 5.83
C SER A 103 8.82 5.00 6.32
N LEU A 104 8.71 5.21 7.64
CA LEU A 104 8.49 6.52 8.24
C LEU A 104 9.79 7.33 8.23
N PHE A 105 9.74 8.53 7.68
CA PHE A 105 10.88 9.45 7.70
C PHE A 105 10.44 10.86 8.13
N PHE A 106 11.40 11.63 8.62
CA PHE A 106 11.18 13.05 8.86
C PHE A 106 11.42 13.80 7.56
N ARG A 107 10.40 14.55 7.12
CA ARG A 107 10.55 15.39 5.94
C ARG A 107 11.50 16.54 6.27
N ASP A 108 12.41 16.85 5.36
CA ASP A 108 13.22 18.05 5.47
C ASP A 108 12.30 19.27 5.33
N GLY A 109 12.19 20.02 6.42
CA GLY A 109 11.26 21.11 6.51
C GLY A 109 11.91 22.47 6.23
N HIS A 110 11.08 23.48 6.09
CA HIS A 110 11.52 24.86 6.01
C HIS A 110 12.18 25.31 7.32
N LEU A 111 13.39 25.83 7.23
CA LEU A 111 14.16 26.41 8.35
C LEU A 111 13.60 27.77 8.84
N ALA A 112 12.36 28.11 8.52
CA ALA A 112 11.89 29.48 8.54
C ALA A 112 11.31 29.95 9.89
N ARG A 113 11.11 29.07 10.87
CA ARG A 113 10.48 29.48 12.14
C ARG A 113 11.48 29.55 13.28
N ASN A 114 11.40 30.63 14.06
CA ASN A 114 12.27 30.84 15.25
C ASN A 114 12.00 29.85 16.39
N ASP A 115 10.87 29.12 16.35
CA ASP A 115 10.47 28.11 17.32
C ASP A 115 10.99 26.71 16.98
N GLY A 116 11.76 26.57 15.89
CA GLY A 116 12.30 25.29 15.45
C GLY A 116 11.26 24.35 14.83
N ASN A 117 10.00 24.79 14.65
CA ASN A 117 8.99 24.04 13.90
C ASN A 117 9.30 24.11 12.41
N SER A 118 9.27 22.95 11.74
CA SER A 118 9.58 22.82 10.32
C SER A 118 8.38 22.44 9.43
N VAL A 119 7.16 22.55 9.95
CA VAL A 119 5.93 22.33 9.20
C VAL A 119 5.61 23.52 8.32
N ASP A 120 5.39 23.27 7.03
CA ASP A 120 4.87 24.24 6.07
C ASP A 120 3.42 23.88 5.73
N LEU A 121 2.48 24.73 6.12
CA LEU A 121 1.05 24.46 5.96
C LEU A 121 0.63 24.42 4.48
N ASP A 122 1.26 25.22 3.61
CA ASP A 122 0.96 25.22 2.19
C ASP A 122 1.40 23.93 1.53
N VAL A 123 2.56 23.40 1.93
CA VAL A 123 3.06 22.10 1.50
C VAL A 123 2.15 20.98 1.99
N GLU A 124 1.81 20.96 3.29
CA GLU A 124 0.94 19.91 3.85
C GLU A 124 -0.45 19.91 3.20
N THR A 125 -1.04 21.09 2.97
CA THR A 125 -2.33 21.22 2.29
C THR A 125 -2.28 20.70 0.85
N SER A 126 -1.21 21.02 0.13
CA SER A 126 -0.98 20.52 -1.23
C SER A 126 -0.84 18.99 -1.26
N GLU A 127 -0.06 18.41 -0.34
CA GLU A 127 0.14 16.96 -0.24
C GLU A 127 -1.15 16.25 0.19
N MET A 128 -1.96 16.85 1.07
CA MET A 128 -3.29 16.36 1.43
C MET A 128 -4.20 16.30 0.20
N GLY A 129 -4.23 17.36 -0.60
CA GLY A 129 -5.01 17.42 -1.84
C GLY A 129 -4.60 16.33 -2.83
N LYS A 130 -3.30 16.20 -3.11
CA LYS A 130 -2.76 15.16 -3.99
C LYS A 130 -3.11 13.76 -3.50
N ASN A 131 -2.92 13.48 -2.20
CA ASN A 131 -3.22 12.19 -1.61
C ASN A 131 -4.71 11.85 -1.70
N SER A 132 -5.58 12.82 -1.44
CA SER A 132 -7.04 12.67 -1.55
C SER A 132 -7.48 12.32 -2.98
N VAL A 133 -6.96 13.01 -3.99
CA VAL A 133 -7.27 12.73 -5.41
C VAL A 133 -6.82 11.31 -5.78
N MET A 134 -5.62 10.90 -5.36
CA MET A 134 -5.12 9.55 -5.64
C MET A 134 -5.94 8.46 -4.92
N TYR A 135 -6.36 8.70 -3.68
CA TYR A 135 -7.25 7.80 -2.95
C TYR A 135 -8.60 7.64 -3.66
N GLN A 136 -9.19 8.76 -4.12
CA GLN A 136 -10.46 8.74 -4.87
C GLN A 136 -10.31 8.03 -6.22
N ALA A 137 -9.18 8.19 -6.91
CA ALA A 137 -8.90 7.49 -8.15
C ALA A 137 -8.85 5.98 -7.95
N LEU A 138 -8.12 5.50 -6.92
CA LEU A 138 -8.03 4.07 -6.57
C LEU A 138 -9.40 3.49 -6.20
N THR A 139 -10.17 4.17 -5.37
CA THR A 139 -11.53 3.72 -4.99
C THR A 139 -12.48 3.67 -6.18
N SER A 140 -12.39 4.63 -7.09
CA SER A 140 -13.19 4.67 -8.32
C SER A 140 -12.82 3.54 -9.28
N ALA A 141 -11.52 3.27 -9.44
CA ALA A 141 -11.04 2.15 -10.24
C ALA A 141 -11.52 0.80 -9.66
N LEU A 142 -11.44 0.62 -8.34
CA LEU A 142 -11.91 -0.57 -7.66
C LEU A 142 -13.42 -0.78 -7.83
N LYS A 143 -14.22 0.28 -7.70
CA LYS A 143 -15.67 0.24 -7.92
C LYS A 143 -16.01 -0.15 -9.34
N LYS A 144 -15.34 0.45 -10.34
CA LYS A 144 -15.55 0.11 -11.77
C LYS A 144 -15.21 -1.36 -12.04
N HIS A 145 -14.09 -1.85 -11.54
CA HIS A 145 -13.69 -3.24 -11.71
C HIS A 145 -14.70 -4.21 -11.08
N LYS A 146 -15.16 -3.95 -9.86
CA LYS A 146 -16.23 -4.73 -9.21
C LYS A 146 -17.54 -4.70 -10.00
N GLY A 147 -17.90 -3.56 -10.59
CA GLY A 147 -19.08 -3.42 -11.44
C GLY A 147 -18.99 -4.25 -12.71
N ILE A 148 -17.86 -4.27 -13.39
CA ILE A 148 -17.63 -5.11 -14.59
C ILE A 148 -17.76 -6.59 -14.22
N PHE A 149 -17.19 -7.01 -13.10
CA PHE A 149 -17.28 -8.39 -12.65
C PHE A 149 -18.72 -8.79 -12.29
N ALA A 150 -19.46 -7.93 -11.60
CA ALA A 150 -20.87 -8.16 -11.27
C ALA A 150 -21.73 -8.30 -12.54
N TYR A 151 -21.51 -7.43 -13.52
CA TYR A 151 -22.22 -7.48 -14.81
C TYR A 151 -21.91 -8.78 -15.57
N ALA A 152 -20.66 -9.22 -15.59
CA ALA A 152 -20.27 -10.47 -16.23
C ALA A 152 -20.96 -11.69 -15.59
N LEU A 153 -21.07 -11.71 -14.26
CA LEU A 153 -21.78 -12.77 -13.53
C LEU A 153 -23.28 -12.76 -13.80
N GLU A 154 -23.88 -11.58 -13.88
CA GLU A 154 -25.31 -11.45 -14.14
C GLU A 154 -25.66 -11.88 -15.57
N SER A 155 -24.81 -11.53 -16.55
CA SER A 155 -24.98 -11.95 -17.94
C SER A 155 -24.88 -13.48 -18.08
N SER A 156 -24.07 -14.15 -17.27
CA SER A 156 -23.93 -15.61 -17.32
C SER A 156 -25.12 -16.38 -16.75
N LYS A 157 -26.01 -15.74 -15.97
CA LYS A 157 -27.23 -16.36 -15.42
C LYS A 157 -28.37 -16.40 -16.42
N ASN A 158 -28.29 -15.59 -17.47
CA ASN A 158 -29.34 -15.44 -18.47
C ASN A 158 -29.03 -16.25 -19.77
N LEU A 159 -28.02 -17.10 -19.75
CA LEU A 159 -27.68 -18.10 -20.77
C LEU A 159 -28.05 -19.51 -20.29
#